data_332fc097da1fe379cb0bd60e1c26ff88
#
_entry.id   332fc097da1fe379cb0bd60e1c26ff88
#
_cell.length_a   1.000
_cell.length_b   1.000
_cell.length_c   1.000
_cell.angle_alpha   90.00
_cell.angle_beta   90.00
_cell.angle_gamma   90.00
#
_symmetry.space_group_name_H-M   'P 1'
#
loop_
_entity.id
_entity.type
_entity.pdbx_description
1 polymer ?
#
loop_
_entity_poly.entity_id
_entity_poly.type
_entity_poly.pdbx_seq_one_letter_code
_entity_poly.pdbx_strand_id
1 'polypeptide(L)'
;MALVGCGGIARAHWRGIKYLAPRIEVTAVVDSNPAVAEAWSKRTGAKAFTELGVALESQLFESVDLMLPHDVHIEAAEACFHAGKHVVLEKPMAMDVAGAERILAAAKQAGVILMVAEQAQYWPDIHKARELMDGGEIGEVITARGCFYDSLVLDSQSPVPWRFDLSKAGGGIVIDGGAHWIRPLRLLLGEIDSVVAVMGSHIPRMEGESWSHALLRFETGLTATFDAYTSYSSVGPTEDFRISGSEGELVIERGPGGHLKLFNVRHPEGLDVMDSYQGKVDSYGKELQDFSSAVLDGSPLSAEPEFSLGELRTALAIYRSVQSGRWESVWSN
;
A
#
# COMPACT_ATOMS: atom_id res chain seq x y z
N MET A 1 19.19 0.09 -10.42
CA MET A 1 17.72 0.15 -10.49
C MET A 1 17.26 1.23 -11.45
N ALA A 2 16.18 1.01 -12.19
CA ALA A 2 15.46 2.04 -12.91
C ALA A 2 14.23 2.49 -12.12
N LEU A 3 13.97 3.82 -12.04
CA LEU A 3 12.72 4.37 -11.53
C LEU A 3 11.79 4.63 -12.72
N VAL A 4 10.62 4.02 -12.75
CA VAL A 4 9.65 4.09 -13.85
C VAL A 4 8.34 4.69 -13.37
N GLY A 5 7.93 5.81 -13.96
CA GLY A 5 6.82 6.63 -13.46
C GLY A 5 7.30 7.60 -12.38
N CYS A 6 7.84 8.73 -12.81
CA CYS A 6 8.49 9.72 -11.94
C CYS A 6 7.49 10.74 -11.35
N GLY A 7 6.31 10.27 -10.96
CA GLY A 7 5.23 11.06 -10.35
C GLY A 7 5.41 11.37 -8.87
N GLY A 8 4.28 11.53 -8.17
CA GLY A 8 4.25 11.90 -6.74
C GLY A 8 4.95 10.89 -5.84
N ILE A 9 4.63 9.61 -6.00
CA ILE A 9 5.14 8.52 -5.15
C ILE A 9 6.66 8.30 -5.34
N ALA A 10 7.17 8.51 -6.53
CA ALA A 10 8.60 8.39 -6.81
C ALA A 10 9.50 9.25 -5.89
N ARG A 11 8.95 10.35 -5.35
CA ARG A 11 9.69 11.17 -4.37
C ARG A 11 9.89 10.45 -3.05
N ALA A 12 8.90 9.67 -2.61
CA ALA A 12 8.98 8.88 -1.39
C ALA A 12 9.97 7.73 -1.57
N HIS A 13 9.87 6.98 -2.67
CA HIS A 13 10.80 5.90 -3.02
C HIS A 13 12.24 6.41 -3.14
N TRP A 14 12.46 7.48 -3.91
CA TRP A 14 13.80 8.07 -4.02
C TRP A 14 14.37 8.52 -2.68
N ARG A 15 13.54 9.11 -1.81
CA ARG A 15 13.98 9.48 -0.46
C ARG A 15 14.33 8.23 0.36
N GLY A 16 13.53 7.17 0.26
CA GLY A 16 13.81 5.87 0.87
C GLY A 16 15.14 5.29 0.39
N ILE A 17 15.37 5.25 -0.92
CA ILE A 17 16.64 4.80 -1.51
C ILE A 17 17.81 5.60 -0.95
N LYS A 18 17.71 6.93 -1.03
CA LYS A 18 18.80 7.82 -0.67
C LYS A 18 19.25 7.71 0.80
N TYR A 19 18.32 7.48 1.71
CA TYR A 19 18.61 7.55 3.14
C TYR A 19 18.62 6.21 3.85
N LEU A 20 17.92 5.19 3.34
CA LEU A 20 17.72 3.92 4.05
C LEU A 20 18.07 2.68 3.22
N ALA A 21 18.13 2.76 1.90
CA ALA A 21 18.48 1.62 1.06
C ALA A 21 19.78 1.88 0.24
N PRO A 22 20.94 2.05 0.90
CA PRO A 22 22.19 2.49 0.26
C PRO A 22 22.78 1.46 -0.72
N ARG A 23 22.25 0.24 -0.75
CA ARG A 23 22.67 -0.81 -1.70
C ARG A 23 22.00 -0.66 -3.07
N ILE A 24 21.03 0.26 -3.21
CA ILE A 24 20.35 0.54 -4.46
C ILE A 24 20.98 1.76 -5.12
N GLU A 25 21.57 1.54 -6.30
CA GLU A 25 22.02 2.61 -7.19
C GLU A 25 20.97 2.85 -8.27
N VAL A 26 20.51 4.09 -8.42
CA VAL A 26 19.57 4.49 -9.49
C VAL A 26 20.38 4.91 -10.71
N THR A 27 20.32 4.12 -11.78
CA THR A 27 21.07 4.31 -13.02
C THR A 27 20.23 4.75 -14.20
N ALA A 28 18.89 4.60 -14.10
CA ALA A 28 17.94 5.06 -15.12
C ALA A 28 16.68 5.65 -14.46
N VAL A 29 16.07 6.61 -15.16
CA VAL A 29 14.74 7.16 -14.84
C VAL A 29 13.91 7.17 -16.11
N VAL A 30 12.66 6.76 -16.02
CA VAL A 30 11.73 6.59 -17.15
C VAL A 30 10.42 7.31 -16.85
N ASP A 31 10.05 8.25 -17.71
CA ASP A 31 8.73 8.91 -17.65
C ASP A 31 8.32 9.32 -19.06
N SER A 32 7.07 9.06 -19.45
CA SER A 32 6.55 9.40 -20.78
C SER A 32 6.57 10.92 -21.07
N ASN A 33 6.65 11.74 -20.03
CA ASN A 33 6.86 13.18 -20.14
C ASN A 33 8.36 13.49 -20.12
N PRO A 34 8.97 13.93 -21.26
CA PRO A 34 10.40 14.18 -21.35
C PRO A 34 10.92 15.21 -20.33
N ALA A 35 10.09 16.22 -19.97
CA ALA A 35 10.48 17.22 -18.99
C ALA A 35 10.56 16.64 -17.58
N VAL A 36 9.68 15.70 -17.23
CA VAL A 36 9.72 14.97 -15.97
C VAL A 36 10.95 14.06 -15.93
N ALA A 37 11.18 13.26 -16.96
CA ALA A 37 12.34 12.38 -17.06
C ALA A 37 13.65 13.15 -16.90
N GLU A 38 13.80 14.28 -17.58
CA GLU A 38 14.99 15.13 -17.50
C GLU A 38 15.17 15.76 -16.10
N ALA A 39 14.06 16.20 -15.47
CA ALA A 39 14.11 16.73 -14.10
C ALA A 39 14.58 15.68 -13.08
N TRP A 40 14.13 14.43 -13.26
CA TRP A 40 14.55 13.32 -12.42
C TRP A 40 15.99 12.87 -12.70
N SER A 41 16.43 12.89 -13.96
CA SER A 41 17.82 12.67 -14.32
C SER A 41 18.75 13.65 -13.59
N LYS A 42 18.42 14.93 -13.59
CA LYS A 42 19.19 15.96 -12.84
C LYS A 42 19.19 15.72 -11.32
N ARG A 43 18.08 15.20 -10.78
CA ARG A 43 17.94 14.91 -9.35
C ARG A 43 18.75 13.71 -8.89
N THR A 44 18.78 12.66 -9.71
CA THR A 44 19.35 11.35 -9.36
C THR A 44 20.76 11.15 -9.92
N GLY A 45 21.12 11.87 -10.98
CA GLY A 45 22.33 11.62 -11.80
C GLY A 45 22.15 10.48 -12.81
N ALA A 46 20.97 9.85 -12.84
CA ALA A 46 20.67 8.69 -13.70
C ALA A 46 20.32 9.12 -15.13
N LYS A 47 20.44 8.19 -16.09
CA LYS A 47 20.09 8.44 -17.49
C LYS A 47 18.57 8.51 -17.66
N ALA A 48 18.10 9.55 -18.38
CA ALA A 48 16.69 9.73 -18.70
C ALA A 48 16.27 8.91 -19.92
N PHE A 49 15.05 8.35 -19.85
CA PHE A 49 14.35 7.68 -20.94
C PHE A 49 12.89 8.10 -20.96
N THR A 50 12.25 8.05 -22.12
CA THR A 50 10.83 8.32 -22.28
C THR A 50 9.99 7.07 -22.54
N GLU A 51 10.63 5.95 -22.80
CA GLU A 51 9.98 4.66 -23.11
C GLU A 51 10.65 3.53 -22.32
N LEU A 52 9.83 2.70 -21.66
CA LEU A 52 10.32 1.58 -20.86
C LEU A 52 11.11 0.56 -21.72
N GLY A 53 10.61 0.24 -22.92
CA GLY A 53 11.27 -0.71 -23.81
C GLY A 53 12.71 -0.29 -24.15
N VAL A 54 12.91 0.99 -24.50
CA VAL A 54 14.22 1.54 -24.79
C VAL A 54 15.14 1.53 -23.56
N ALA A 55 14.57 1.79 -22.38
CA ALA A 55 15.32 1.71 -21.12
C ALA A 55 15.77 0.26 -20.84
N LEU A 56 14.90 -0.73 -21.03
CA LEU A 56 15.21 -2.15 -20.85
C LEU A 56 16.33 -2.63 -21.79
N GLU A 57 16.33 -2.19 -23.05
CA GLU A 57 17.39 -2.48 -24.02
C GLU A 57 18.76 -1.90 -23.64
N SER A 58 18.79 -0.85 -22.84
CA SER A 58 20.04 -0.17 -22.45
C SER A 58 20.95 -1.00 -21.55
N GLN A 59 20.43 -2.04 -20.89
CA GLN A 59 21.13 -2.90 -19.92
C GLN A 59 21.83 -2.13 -18.78
N LEU A 60 21.33 -0.95 -18.40
CA LEU A 60 21.94 -0.11 -17.36
C LEU A 60 21.55 -0.53 -15.94
N PHE A 61 20.57 -1.42 -15.77
CA PHE A 61 20.03 -1.81 -14.48
C PHE A 61 19.59 -3.28 -14.47
N GLU A 62 19.50 -3.86 -13.29
CA GLU A 62 19.07 -5.23 -13.05
C GLU A 62 17.69 -5.31 -12.39
N SER A 63 17.21 -4.19 -11.84
CA SER A 63 15.92 -4.10 -11.19
C SER A 63 15.17 -2.82 -11.57
N VAL A 64 13.85 -2.87 -11.46
CA VAL A 64 12.93 -1.79 -11.83
C VAL A 64 11.99 -1.51 -10.67
N ASP A 65 11.71 -0.23 -10.42
CA ASP A 65 10.70 0.26 -9.50
C ASP A 65 9.56 0.88 -10.33
N LEU A 66 8.43 0.15 -10.44
CA LEU A 66 7.28 0.50 -11.27
C LEU A 66 6.27 1.30 -10.46
N MET A 67 6.18 2.59 -10.70
CA MET A 67 5.32 3.56 -10.02
C MET A 67 4.32 4.19 -11.00
N LEU A 68 3.54 3.35 -11.65
CA LEU A 68 2.68 3.64 -12.79
C LEU A 68 1.19 3.71 -12.40
N PRO A 69 0.29 4.20 -13.26
CA PRO A 69 -1.14 3.96 -13.13
C PRO A 69 -1.47 2.46 -13.17
N HIS A 70 -2.55 2.06 -12.47
CA HIS A 70 -2.85 0.64 -12.24
C HIS A 70 -3.16 -0.13 -13.52
N ASP A 71 -3.77 0.52 -14.52
CA ASP A 71 -4.15 -0.06 -15.82
C ASP A 71 -2.95 -0.58 -16.63
N VAL A 72 -1.76 -0.04 -16.40
CA VAL A 72 -0.55 -0.42 -17.14
C VAL A 72 0.41 -1.32 -16.33
N HIS A 73 0.05 -1.71 -15.11
CA HIS A 73 0.91 -2.52 -14.25
C HIS A 73 1.26 -3.87 -14.87
N ILE A 74 0.27 -4.58 -15.44
CA ILE A 74 0.46 -5.92 -15.99
C ILE A 74 1.46 -5.88 -17.14
N GLU A 75 1.24 -5.02 -18.12
CA GLU A 75 2.08 -4.93 -19.32
C GLU A 75 3.50 -4.47 -18.99
N ALA A 76 3.64 -3.49 -18.09
CA ALA A 76 4.94 -2.99 -17.67
C ALA A 76 5.73 -4.04 -16.87
N ALA A 77 5.09 -4.75 -15.95
CA ALA A 77 5.72 -5.81 -15.17
C ALA A 77 6.17 -6.98 -16.06
N GLU A 78 5.31 -7.45 -16.96
CA GLU A 78 5.67 -8.51 -17.90
C GLU A 78 6.83 -8.12 -18.82
N ALA A 79 6.87 -6.88 -19.31
CA ALA A 79 7.99 -6.41 -20.12
C ALA A 79 9.31 -6.47 -19.31
N CYS A 80 9.28 -6.09 -18.03
CA CYS A 80 10.43 -6.21 -17.14
C CYS A 80 10.83 -7.68 -16.91
N PHE A 81 9.87 -8.57 -16.65
CA PHE A 81 10.13 -10.00 -16.44
C PHE A 81 10.74 -10.66 -17.69
N HIS A 82 10.20 -10.35 -18.88
CA HIS A 82 10.77 -10.84 -20.14
C HIS A 82 12.21 -10.37 -20.37
N ALA A 83 12.56 -9.17 -19.86
CA ALA A 83 13.92 -8.66 -19.89
C ALA A 83 14.80 -9.20 -18.73
N GLY A 84 14.29 -10.13 -17.92
CA GLY A 84 15.01 -10.72 -16.78
C GLY A 84 15.26 -9.75 -15.63
N LYS A 85 14.43 -8.71 -15.47
CA LYS A 85 14.62 -7.71 -14.42
C LYS A 85 13.80 -8.04 -13.17
N HIS A 86 14.40 -7.86 -11.98
CA HIS A 86 13.69 -7.87 -10.71
C HIS A 86 12.80 -6.65 -10.59
N VAL A 87 11.62 -6.77 -9.96
CA VAL A 87 10.62 -5.70 -9.96
C VAL A 87 10.10 -5.41 -8.56
N VAL A 88 10.12 -4.12 -8.20
CA VAL A 88 9.24 -3.52 -7.19
C VAL A 88 8.05 -2.95 -7.95
N LEU A 89 6.83 -3.40 -7.63
CA LEU A 89 5.60 -2.96 -8.28
C LEU A 89 4.70 -2.25 -7.27
N GLU A 90 4.35 -1.00 -7.54
CA GLU A 90 3.40 -0.27 -6.70
C GLU A 90 2.06 -1.00 -6.57
N LYS A 91 1.46 -0.83 -5.40
CA LYS A 91 0.12 -1.35 -5.12
C LYS A 91 -0.98 -0.48 -5.79
N PRO A 92 -2.18 -1.03 -6.05
CA PRO A 92 -2.49 -2.45 -6.04
C PRO A 92 -1.75 -3.18 -7.16
N MET A 93 -1.44 -4.46 -6.95
CA MET A 93 -0.71 -5.26 -7.95
C MET A 93 -1.38 -5.21 -9.33
N ALA A 94 -2.70 -5.26 -9.36
CA ALA A 94 -3.54 -5.13 -10.55
C ALA A 94 -4.92 -4.59 -10.16
N MET A 95 -5.79 -4.33 -11.13
CA MET A 95 -7.17 -3.88 -10.90
C MET A 95 -8.15 -5.03 -10.61
N ASP A 96 -7.74 -6.27 -10.89
CA ASP A 96 -8.52 -7.48 -10.63
C ASP A 96 -7.62 -8.67 -10.26
N VAL A 97 -8.24 -9.74 -9.78
CA VAL A 97 -7.53 -10.94 -9.32
C VAL A 97 -6.83 -11.65 -10.47
N ALA A 98 -7.45 -11.74 -11.63
CA ALA A 98 -6.87 -12.43 -12.79
C ALA A 98 -5.58 -11.75 -13.27
N GLY A 99 -5.58 -10.42 -13.29
CA GLY A 99 -4.38 -9.62 -13.59
C GLY A 99 -3.27 -9.82 -12.57
N ALA A 100 -3.62 -9.85 -11.28
CA ALA A 100 -2.65 -10.10 -10.23
C ALA A 100 -2.05 -11.53 -10.32
N GLU A 101 -2.88 -12.54 -10.52
CA GLU A 101 -2.44 -13.93 -10.73
C GLU A 101 -1.55 -14.07 -11.97
N ARG A 102 -1.84 -13.32 -13.04
CA ARG A 102 -1.02 -13.26 -14.26
C ARG A 102 0.37 -12.68 -13.96
N ILE A 103 0.45 -11.59 -13.20
CA ILE A 103 1.73 -10.98 -12.79
C ILE A 103 2.55 -11.98 -11.96
N LEU A 104 1.94 -12.62 -10.96
CA LEU A 104 2.59 -13.60 -10.10
C LEU A 104 3.15 -14.79 -10.92
N ALA A 105 2.33 -15.32 -11.83
CA ALA A 105 2.74 -16.42 -12.68
C ALA A 105 3.91 -16.04 -13.62
N ALA A 106 3.86 -14.84 -14.21
CA ALA A 106 4.90 -14.34 -15.09
C ALA A 106 6.23 -14.12 -14.36
N ALA A 107 6.21 -13.53 -13.16
CA ALA A 107 7.41 -13.34 -12.34
C ALA A 107 8.04 -14.68 -11.96
N LYS A 108 7.21 -15.66 -11.53
CA LYS A 108 7.66 -17.01 -11.21
C LYS A 108 8.26 -17.72 -12.42
N GLN A 109 7.65 -17.60 -13.59
CA GLN A 109 8.16 -18.21 -14.83
C GLN A 109 9.50 -17.60 -15.25
N ALA A 110 9.68 -16.29 -15.07
CA ALA A 110 10.92 -15.60 -15.38
C ALA A 110 12.04 -15.86 -14.34
N GLY A 111 11.70 -16.40 -13.17
CA GLY A 111 12.67 -16.66 -12.09
C GLY A 111 13.25 -15.37 -11.49
N VAL A 112 12.50 -14.29 -11.49
CA VAL A 112 12.89 -12.98 -10.95
C VAL A 112 12.20 -12.69 -9.64
N ILE A 113 12.79 -11.82 -8.82
CA ILE A 113 12.15 -11.32 -7.60
C ILE A 113 11.09 -10.28 -7.99
N LEU A 114 9.87 -10.50 -7.52
CA LEU A 114 8.78 -9.52 -7.53
C LEU A 114 8.46 -9.15 -6.07
N MET A 115 8.43 -7.87 -5.78
CA MET A 115 7.88 -7.31 -4.54
C MET A 115 6.70 -6.40 -4.90
N VAL A 116 5.59 -6.53 -4.19
CA VAL A 116 4.51 -5.54 -4.25
C VAL A 116 4.77 -4.49 -3.18
N ALA A 117 4.88 -3.23 -3.61
CA ALA A 117 5.21 -2.10 -2.76
C ALA A 117 4.03 -1.69 -1.87
N GLU A 118 3.85 -2.43 -0.77
CA GLU A 118 2.88 -2.10 0.29
C GLU A 118 3.64 -1.68 1.54
N GLN A 119 3.97 -0.42 1.62
CA GLN A 119 4.81 0.15 2.68
C GLN A 119 4.21 0.02 4.09
N ALA A 120 2.89 -0.25 4.21
CA ALA A 120 2.25 -0.50 5.50
C ALA A 120 2.75 -1.79 6.17
N GLN A 121 3.32 -2.73 5.41
CA GLN A 121 4.05 -3.89 5.92
C GLN A 121 5.18 -3.51 6.90
N TYR A 122 5.77 -2.34 6.73
CA TYR A 122 6.97 -1.88 7.46
C TYR A 122 6.66 -0.80 8.49
N TRP A 123 5.39 -0.58 8.85
CA TRP A 123 5.00 0.41 9.83
C TRP A 123 5.41 -0.01 11.26
N PRO A 124 6.27 0.75 11.93
CA PRO A 124 6.81 0.35 13.24
C PRO A 124 5.76 0.30 14.34
N ASP A 125 4.72 1.14 14.26
CA ASP A 125 3.59 1.15 15.19
C ASP A 125 2.75 -0.14 15.09
N ILE A 126 2.55 -0.66 13.89
CA ILE A 126 1.85 -1.94 13.66
C ILE A 126 2.67 -3.11 14.21
N HIS A 127 3.97 -3.13 13.97
CA HIS A 127 4.84 -4.16 14.54
C HIS A 127 4.87 -4.10 16.07
N LYS A 128 4.91 -2.88 16.64
CA LYS A 128 4.87 -2.71 18.09
C LYS A 128 3.51 -3.09 18.68
N ALA A 129 2.41 -2.76 18.00
CA ALA A 129 1.08 -3.22 18.39
C ALA A 129 1.00 -4.75 18.40
N ARG A 130 1.52 -5.42 17.38
CA ARG A 130 1.57 -6.88 17.32
C ARG A 130 2.39 -7.46 18.47
N GLU A 131 3.57 -6.91 18.79
CA GLU A 131 4.39 -7.31 19.93
C GLU A 131 3.62 -7.23 21.27
N LEU A 132 2.87 -6.12 21.49
CA LEU A 132 2.07 -5.93 22.70
C LEU A 132 0.90 -6.92 22.77
N MET A 133 0.25 -7.21 21.65
CA MET A 133 -0.81 -8.23 21.57
C MET A 133 -0.27 -9.61 21.88
N ASP A 134 0.84 -10.01 21.28
CA ASP A 134 1.51 -11.30 21.51
C ASP A 134 2.02 -11.41 22.97
N GLY A 135 2.39 -10.29 23.57
CA GLY A 135 2.77 -10.18 24.98
C GLY A 135 1.59 -10.23 25.96
N GLY A 136 0.35 -10.29 25.47
CA GLY A 136 -0.87 -10.39 26.31
C GLY A 136 -1.29 -9.06 26.95
N GLU A 137 -0.77 -7.92 26.54
CA GLU A 137 -1.00 -6.62 27.19
C GLU A 137 -2.45 -6.14 27.14
N ILE A 138 -3.25 -6.66 26.20
CA ILE A 138 -4.69 -6.36 26.06
C ILE A 138 -5.59 -7.59 26.23
N GLY A 139 -5.04 -8.75 26.58
CA GLY A 139 -5.77 -10.01 26.66
C GLY A 139 -6.22 -10.52 25.28
N GLU A 140 -7.33 -11.26 25.23
CA GLU A 140 -7.91 -11.75 23.97
C GLU A 140 -8.56 -10.62 23.18
N VAL A 141 -8.27 -10.52 21.89
CA VAL A 141 -8.90 -9.51 21.02
C VAL A 141 -10.38 -9.78 20.86
N ILE A 142 -11.21 -8.77 21.07
CA ILE A 142 -12.67 -8.83 20.94
C ILE A 142 -13.11 -8.22 19.61
N THR A 143 -12.55 -7.06 19.24
CA THR A 143 -12.89 -6.35 18.01
C THR A 143 -11.80 -5.34 17.64
N ALA A 144 -11.85 -4.83 16.42
CA ALA A 144 -10.96 -3.76 16.00
C ALA A 144 -11.65 -2.76 15.06
N ARG A 145 -10.97 -1.65 14.83
CA ARG A 145 -11.36 -0.63 13.86
C ARG A 145 -10.13 -0.17 13.08
N GLY A 146 -10.28 0.03 11.76
CA GLY A 146 -9.32 0.73 10.91
C GLY A 146 -9.99 1.89 10.20
N CYS A 147 -9.37 3.07 10.21
CA CYS A 147 -9.89 4.27 9.56
C CYS A 147 -8.82 4.91 8.67
N PHE A 148 -9.08 4.90 7.36
CA PHE A 148 -8.30 5.67 6.40
C PHE A 148 -9.01 6.97 6.05
N TYR A 149 -8.54 8.08 6.57
CA TYR A 149 -9.06 9.40 6.25
C TYR A 149 -7.95 10.26 5.65
N ASP A 150 -8.16 10.79 4.45
CA ASP A 150 -7.17 11.58 3.72
C ASP A 150 -7.80 12.84 3.12
N SER A 151 -6.97 13.84 2.84
CA SER A 151 -7.38 15.05 2.18
C SER A 151 -6.72 15.17 0.80
N LEU A 152 -7.54 15.27 -0.24
CA LEU A 152 -7.10 15.60 -1.59
C LEU A 152 -7.08 17.13 -1.75
N VAL A 153 -5.90 17.73 -1.58
CA VAL A 153 -5.75 19.16 -1.87
C VAL A 153 -5.62 19.32 -3.40
N LEU A 154 -6.76 19.40 -4.07
CA LEU A 154 -6.82 19.67 -5.51
C LEU A 154 -7.40 21.06 -5.75
N ASP A 155 -6.67 21.87 -6.50
CA ASP A 155 -7.23 23.06 -7.12
C ASP A 155 -8.28 22.65 -8.17
N SER A 156 -9.40 23.36 -8.23
CA SER A 156 -10.47 23.13 -9.23
C SER A 156 -9.98 23.24 -10.68
N GLN A 157 -8.85 23.88 -10.91
CA GLN A 157 -8.19 24.03 -12.21
C GLN A 157 -7.09 23.00 -12.47
N SER A 158 -6.73 22.18 -11.50
CA SER A 158 -5.76 21.13 -11.69
C SER A 158 -6.25 20.08 -12.69
N PRO A 159 -5.37 19.49 -13.51
CA PRO A 159 -5.72 18.34 -14.33
C PRO A 159 -6.37 17.25 -13.49
N VAL A 160 -7.37 16.56 -14.06
CA VAL A 160 -7.99 15.42 -13.36
C VAL A 160 -6.94 14.33 -13.16
N PRO A 161 -6.66 13.91 -11.92
CA PRO A 161 -5.71 12.82 -11.68
C PRO A 161 -6.21 11.53 -12.34
N TRP A 162 -5.29 10.68 -12.80
CA TRP A 162 -5.65 9.37 -13.35
C TRP A 162 -6.42 8.50 -12.35
N ARG A 163 -6.22 8.73 -11.05
CA ARG A 163 -6.95 8.06 -9.95
C ARG A 163 -8.46 8.35 -9.94
N PHE A 164 -8.90 9.39 -10.65
CA PHE A 164 -10.32 9.71 -10.79
C PHE A 164 -10.97 9.03 -11.99
N ASP A 165 -10.18 8.49 -12.89
CA ASP A 165 -10.60 7.73 -14.07
C ASP A 165 -10.70 6.24 -13.68
N LEU A 166 -11.92 5.73 -13.58
CA LEU A 166 -12.17 4.35 -13.12
C LEU A 166 -11.51 3.31 -14.03
N SER A 167 -11.36 3.60 -15.33
CA SER A 167 -10.70 2.71 -16.28
C SER A 167 -9.21 2.54 -16.02
N LYS A 168 -8.58 3.50 -15.34
CA LYS A 168 -7.15 3.48 -14.99
C LYS A 168 -6.89 3.07 -13.56
N ALA A 169 -7.81 3.43 -12.66
CA ALA A 169 -7.66 3.19 -11.24
C ALA A 169 -8.25 1.84 -10.77
N GLY A 170 -9.27 1.32 -11.48
CA GLY A 170 -9.96 0.09 -11.10
C GLY A 170 -10.93 0.24 -9.92
N GLY A 171 -10.98 1.41 -9.29
CA GLY A 171 -11.82 1.74 -8.14
C GLY A 171 -11.50 3.12 -7.60
N GLY A 172 -12.02 3.43 -6.42
CA GLY A 172 -11.77 4.69 -5.75
C GLY A 172 -10.81 4.55 -4.57
N ILE A 173 -11.23 5.15 -3.43
CA ILE A 173 -10.35 5.26 -2.26
C ILE A 173 -10.07 3.92 -1.57
N VAL A 174 -10.96 2.93 -1.69
CA VAL A 174 -10.81 1.61 -1.03
C VAL A 174 -9.64 0.83 -1.63
N ILE A 175 -9.59 0.69 -2.95
CA ILE A 175 -8.53 -0.07 -3.63
C ILE A 175 -7.19 0.69 -3.65
N ASP A 176 -7.22 2.03 -3.64
CA ASP A 176 -6.00 2.85 -3.63
C ASP A 176 -5.49 3.07 -2.19
N GLY A 177 -6.01 4.06 -1.48
CA GLY A 177 -5.54 4.43 -0.14
C GLY A 177 -5.91 3.42 0.93
N GLY A 178 -7.11 2.82 0.84
CA GLY A 178 -7.64 1.86 1.80
C GLY A 178 -6.79 0.60 1.96
N ALA A 179 -6.12 0.15 0.90
CA ALA A 179 -5.23 -1.01 0.95
C ALA A 179 -4.18 -0.91 2.06
N HIS A 180 -3.62 0.30 2.27
CA HIS A 180 -2.65 0.56 3.33
C HIS A 180 -3.21 0.37 4.75
N TRP A 181 -4.53 0.39 4.96
CA TRP A 181 -5.18 0.12 6.25
C TRP A 181 -5.69 -1.32 6.34
N ILE A 182 -6.00 -1.95 5.21
CA ILE A 182 -6.36 -3.37 5.15
C ILE A 182 -5.14 -4.24 5.52
N ARG A 183 -3.94 -3.92 5.03
CA ARG A 183 -2.70 -4.64 5.34
C ARG A 183 -2.43 -4.73 6.85
N PRO A 184 -2.43 -3.65 7.62
CA PRO A 184 -2.26 -3.69 9.08
C PRO A 184 -3.33 -4.52 9.80
N LEU A 185 -4.60 -4.41 9.40
CA LEU A 185 -5.65 -5.23 9.99
C LEU A 185 -5.38 -6.74 9.78
N ARG A 186 -4.91 -7.13 8.58
CA ARG A 186 -4.52 -8.51 8.30
C ARG A 186 -3.28 -8.94 9.09
N LEU A 187 -2.28 -8.06 9.25
CA LEU A 187 -1.09 -8.33 10.07
C LEU A 187 -1.42 -8.54 11.54
N LEU A 188 -2.40 -7.80 12.07
CA LEU A 188 -2.78 -7.86 13.48
C LEU A 188 -3.80 -8.96 13.78
N LEU A 189 -4.74 -9.23 12.86
CA LEU A 189 -5.93 -10.05 13.15
C LEU A 189 -6.03 -11.34 12.30
N GLY A 190 -5.16 -11.52 11.33
CA GLY A 190 -5.19 -12.63 10.38
C GLY A 190 -5.97 -12.30 9.10
N GLU A 191 -6.25 -13.32 8.29
CA GLU A 191 -6.92 -13.13 7.00
C GLU A 191 -8.39 -12.78 7.14
N ILE A 192 -8.86 -11.91 6.24
CA ILE A 192 -10.27 -11.52 6.14
C ILE A 192 -11.01 -12.56 5.31
N ASP A 193 -12.05 -13.16 5.89
CA ASP A 193 -12.91 -14.17 5.25
C ASP A 193 -14.00 -13.54 4.40
N SER A 194 -14.71 -12.56 4.97
CA SER A 194 -15.87 -11.96 4.32
C SER A 194 -16.12 -10.52 4.77
N VAL A 195 -16.84 -9.77 3.93
CA VAL A 195 -17.13 -8.35 4.14
C VAL A 195 -18.58 -8.02 3.81
N VAL A 196 -19.14 -6.98 4.48
CA VAL A 196 -20.35 -6.29 4.06
C VAL A 196 -20.11 -4.79 4.12
N ALA A 197 -20.56 -4.03 3.10
CA ALA A 197 -20.19 -2.65 2.97
C ALA A 197 -21.25 -1.77 2.33
N VAL A 198 -21.10 -0.46 2.57
CA VAL A 198 -21.76 0.64 1.85
C VAL A 198 -20.71 1.64 1.39
N MET A 199 -20.92 2.30 0.27
CA MET A 199 -20.01 3.31 -0.26
C MET A 199 -20.75 4.39 -1.04
N GLY A 200 -20.06 5.47 -1.33
CA GLY A 200 -20.56 6.53 -2.18
C GLY A 200 -19.48 7.49 -2.65
N SER A 201 -19.86 8.45 -3.48
CA SER A 201 -18.96 9.49 -3.95
C SER A 201 -19.58 10.87 -3.69
N HIS A 202 -18.73 11.81 -3.21
CA HIS A 202 -19.10 13.21 -3.03
C HIS A 202 -18.08 14.15 -3.70
N ILE A 203 -17.03 13.57 -4.31
CA ILE A 203 -15.99 14.35 -4.99
C ILE A 203 -16.36 14.49 -6.47
N PRO A 204 -16.67 15.70 -6.97
CA PRO A 204 -16.91 15.92 -8.38
C PRO A 204 -15.72 15.47 -9.23
N ARG A 205 -15.99 14.91 -10.41
CA ARG A 205 -15.02 14.37 -11.37
C ARG A 205 -14.31 13.08 -10.95
N MET A 206 -14.53 12.55 -9.74
CA MET A 206 -14.06 11.24 -9.32
C MET A 206 -15.12 10.21 -9.70
N GLU A 207 -14.77 9.26 -10.56
CA GLU A 207 -15.68 8.21 -11.01
C GLU A 207 -15.81 7.07 -9.99
N GLY A 208 -14.74 6.80 -9.25
CA GLY A 208 -14.72 5.84 -8.15
C GLY A 208 -15.35 6.40 -6.87
N GLU A 209 -15.48 5.56 -5.85
CA GLU A 209 -15.98 5.95 -4.55
C GLU A 209 -14.97 6.83 -3.80
N SER A 210 -15.48 7.83 -3.06
CA SER A 210 -14.71 8.70 -2.20
C SER A 210 -14.88 8.41 -0.71
N TRP A 211 -15.81 7.50 -0.37
CA TRP A 211 -15.98 6.98 0.97
C TRP A 211 -16.56 5.57 0.96
N SER A 212 -16.23 4.79 1.99
CA SER A 212 -16.77 3.45 2.26
C SER A 212 -16.80 3.18 3.74
N HIS A 213 -17.82 2.44 4.19
CA HIS A 213 -17.89 1.82 5.51
C HIS A 213 -18.10 0.33 5.32
N ALA A 214 -17.25 -0.48 5.92
CA ALA A 214 -17.31 -1.94 5.84
C ALA A 214 -17.25 -2.60 7.22
N LEU A 215 -17.96 -3.72 7.37
CA LEU A 215 -17.71 -4.71 8.41
C LEU A 215 -16.89 -5.83 7.79
N LEU A 216 -15.80 -6.16 8.44
CA LEU A 216 -14.88 -7.24 8.07
C LEU A 216 -15.08 -8.40 9.05
N ARG A 217 -15.12 -9.62 8.55
CA ARG A 217 -15.05 -10.85 9.36
C ARG A 217 -13.76 -11.56 9.00
N PHE A 218 -13.00 -11.90 10.02
CA PHE A 218 -11.74 -12.64 9.90
C PHE A 218 -11.97 -14.14 9.97
N GLU A 219 -11.06 -14.95 9.46
CA GLU A 219 -11.13 -16.42 9.54
C GLU A 219 -11.21 -16.92 10.99
N THR A 220 -10.68 -16.16 11.94
CA THR A 220 -10.78 -16.42 13.38
C THR A 220 -12.19 -16.25 13.96
N GLY A 221 -13.11 -15.65 13.20
CA GLY A 221 -14.44 -15.25 13.63
C GLY A 221 -14.49 -13.83 14.24
N LEU A 222 -13.35 -13.18 14.45
CA LEU A 222 -13.30 -11.77 14.86
C LEU A 222 -13.98 -10.88 13.82
N THR A 223 -14.48 -9.73 14.29
CA THR A 223 -15.04 -8.71 13.41
C THR A 223 -14.36 -7.37 13.67
N ALA A 224 -14.18 -6.59 12.60
CA ALA A 224 -13.69 -5.23 12.67
C ALA A 224 -14.51 -4.31 11.76
N THR A 225 -14.46 -3.01 12.04
CA THR A 225 -14.92 -1.98 11.09
C THR A 225 -13.74 -1.45 10.28
N PHE A 226 -14.03 -1.13 9.02
CA PHE A 226 -13.08 -0.46 8.14
C PHE A 226 -13.77 0.72 7.47
N ASP A 227 -13.22 1.91 7.69
CA ASP A 227 -13.73 3.15 7.12
C ASP A 227 -12.66 3.75 6.20
N ALA A 228 -13.04 4.11 4.98
CA ALA A 228 -12.21 4.86 4.05
C ALA A 228 -12.93 6.14 3.62
N TYR A 229 -12.22 7.27 3.66
CA TYR A 229 -12.78 8.57 3.31
C TYR A 229 -11.71 9.48 2.73
N THR A 230 -12.04 10.19 1.66
CA THR A 230 -11.21 11.26 1.13
C THR A 230 -12.04 12.51 0.91
N SER A 231 -11.45 13.68 1.17
CA SER A 231 -12.12 14.99 1.07
C SER A 231 -11.26 15.97 0.28
N TYR A 232 -11.88 17.04 -0.23
CA TYR A 232 -11.17 18.21 -0.76
C TYR A 232 -10.63 19.17 0.31
N SER A 233 -11.17 19.06 1.53
CA SER A 233 -10.79 19.90 2.65
C SER A 233 -9.83 19.18 3.59
N SER A 234 -9.35 19.89 4.59
CA SER A 234 -8.62 19.31 5.68
C SER A 234 -9.46 18.26 6.43
N VAL A 235 -8.81 17.15 6.78
CA VAL A 235 -9.37 16.13 7.65
C VAL A 235 -8.85 16.38 9.07
N GLY A 236 -9.71 16.23 10.07
CA GLY A 236 -9.33 16.33 11.47
C GLY A 236 -8.49 15.12 11.93
N PRO A 237 -7.96 15.17 13.16
CA PRO A 237 -7.29 14.02 13.76
C PRO A 237 -8.21 12.80 13.79
N THR A 238 -7.67 11.62 13.44
CA THR A 238 -8.39 10.34 13.48
C THR A 238 -7.59 9.30 14.24
N GLU A 239 -8.31 8.38 14.88
CA GLU A 239 -7.73 7.11 15.29
C GLU A 239 -7.62 6.25 14.03
N ASP A 240 -6.40 6.00 13.59
CA ASP A 240 -6.17 5.16 12.41
C ASP A 240 -6.51 3.70 12.70
N PHE A 241 -6.17 3.23 13.91
CA PHE A 241 -6.54 1.90 14.39
C PHE A 241 -6.88 1.92 15.88
N ARG A 242 -7.89 1.13 16.24
CA ARG A 242 -8.18 0.74 17.61
C ARG A 242 -8.33 -0.77 17.67
N ILE A 243 -7.63 -1.41 18.59
CA ILE A 243 -7.74 -2.85 18.84
C ILE A 243 -8.20 -3.01 20.30
N SER A 244 -9.39 -3.56 20.50
CA SER A 244 -10.00 -3.74 21.82
C SER A 244 -9.92 -5.21 22.22
N GLY A 245 -9.30 -5.47 23.34
CA GLY A 245 -9.16 -6.78 23.94
C GLY A 245 -9.89 -6.90 25.29
N SER A 246 -9.85 -8.09 25.89
CA SER A 246 -10.53 -8.40 27.16
C SER A 246 -9.91 -7.70 28.38
N GLU A 247 -8.65 -7.25 28.29
CA GLU A 247 -7.88 -6.64 29.38
C GLU A 247 -7.35 -5.26 29.07
N GLY A 248 -7.55 -4.76 27.83
CA GLY A 248 -7.08 -3.44 27.44
C GLY A 248 -7.33 -3.11 25.97
N GLU A 249 -6.78 -1.97 25.55
CA GLU A 249 -6.90 -1.47 24.18
C GLU A 249 -5.58 -0.91 23.69
N LEU A 250 -5.35 -1.00 22.38
CA LEU A 250 -4.33 -0.28 21.65
C LEU A 250 -5.00 0.75 20.75
N VAL A 251 -4.50 1.99 20.80
CA VAL A 251 -4.96 3.09 19.94
C VAL A 251 -3.78 3.63 19.18
N ILE A 252 -3.90 3.65 17.85
CA ILE A 252 -2.88 4.17 16.94
C ILE A 252 -3.41 5.40 16.23
N GLU A 253 -2.75 6.52 16.44
CA GLU A 253 -2.97 7.78 15.73
C GLU A 253 -1.74 8.10 14.89
N ARG A 254 -1.92 8.49 13.64
CA ARG A 254 -0.84 8.85 12.74
C ARG A 254 -0.87 10.32 12.37
N GLY A 255 0.28 10.81 11.92
CA GLY A 255 0.44 12.21 11.54
C GLY A 255 1.34 12.97 12.51
N PRO A 256 1.41 14.29 12.37
CA PRO A 256 2.19 15.14 13.30
C PRO A 256 1.67 15.00 14.73
N GLY A 257 2.51 14.49 15.63
CA GLY A 257 2.12 14.22 17.04
C GLY A 257 1.37 12.91 17.26
N GLY A 258 1.32 12.03 16.24
CA GLY A 258 0.73 10.70 16.37
C GLY A 258 1.50 9.79 17.32
N HIS A 259 0.80 8.83 17.91
CA HIS A 259 1.34 7.90 18.90
C HIS A 259 0.60 6.54 18.85
N LEU A 260 1.25 5.56 19.45
CA LEU A 260 0.62 4.29 19.85
C LEU A 260 0.45 4.31 21.36
N LYS A 261 -0.80 4.23 21.83
CA LYS A 261 -1.15 4.18 23.25
C LYS A 261 -1.68 2.82 23.66
N LEU A 262 -1.21 2.34 24.80
CA LEU A 262 -1.73 1.19 25.52
C LEU A 262 -2.61 1.64 26.68
N PHE A 263 -3.86 1.18 26.72
CA PHE A 263 -4.80 1.35 27.84
C PHE A 263 -5.05 0.01 28.49
N ASN A 264 -4.82 -0.15 29.78
CA ASN A 264 -5.19 -1.32 30.58
C ASN A 264 -5.29 -0.92 32.07
N VAL A 265 -5.52 -1.88 32.94
CA VAL A 265 -5.66 -1.63 34.40
C VAL A 265 -4.42 -0.98 35.01
N ARG A 266 -3.22 -1.17 34.42
CA ARG A 266 -1.97 -0.56 34.88
C ARG A 266 -1.79 0.86 34.32
N HIS A 267 -2.42 1.14 33.21
CA HIS A 267 -2.29 2.40 32.48
C HIS A 267 -3.68 2.93 32.04
N PRO A 268 -4.55 3.30 32.98
CA PRO A 268 -5.91 3.74 32.67
C PRO A 268 -5.97 5.07 31.91
N GLU A 269 -4.94 5.92 32.04
CA GLU A 269 -4.81 7.20 31.32
C GLU A 269 -4.12 7.04 29.94
N GLY A 270 -3.70 5.81 29.62
CA GLY A 270 -2.93 5.51 28.42
C GLY A 270 -1.42 5.71 28.59
N LEU A 271 -0.66 4.70 28.20
CA LEU A 271 0.80 4.74 28.11
C LEU A 271 1.20 4.93 26.66
N ASP A 272 1.91 6.02 26.36
CA ASP A 272 2.57 6.17 25.07
C ASP A 272 3.72 5.14 24.97
N VAL A 273 3.55 4.15 24.08
CA VAL A 273 4.56 3.10 23.88
C VAL A 273 5.47 3.39 22.68
N MET A 274 5.15 4.46 21.94
CA MET A 274 5.99 5.03 20.89
C MET A 274 5.85 6.54 20.90
N ASP A 275 6.93 7.25 21.26
CA ASP A 275 6.97 8.71 21.47
C ASP A 275 6.95 9.52 20.16
N SER A 276 7.15 8.89 19.03
CA SER A 276 7.16 9.58 17.75
C SER A 276 6.77 8.65 16.63
N TYR A 277 5.77 9.05 15.86
CA TYR A 277 5.51 8.50 14.55
C TYR A 277 6.67 8.84 13.60
N GLN A 278 7.53 7.89 13.39
CA GLN A 278 8.63 8.00 12.42
C GLN A 278 8.09 7.78 11.00
N GLY A 279 7.23 8.63 10.57
CA GLY A 279 6.66 8.86 9.27
C GLY A 279 6.67 7.75 8.21
N LYS A 280 5.68 7.77 7.33
CA LYS A 280 5.58 6.93 6.10
C LYS A 280 6.90 6.81 5.31
N VAL A 281 7.77 7.81 5.39
CA VAL A 281 9.00 7.88 4.56
C VAL A 281 10.01 6.79 4.89
N ASP A 282 10.14 6.43 6.15
CA ASP A 282 11.08 5.37 6.56
C ASP A 282 10.58 4.00 6.13
N SER A 283 9.26 3.82 6.03
CA SER A 283 8.65 2.57 5.56
C SER A 283 8.98 2.28 4.10
N TYR A 284 8.96 3.27 3.23
CA TYR A 284 9.42 3.12 1.83
C TYR A 284 10.90 2.73 1.75
N GLY A 285 11.72 3.28 2.62
CA GLY A 285 13.13 2.92 2.68
C GLY A 285 13.37 1.48 3.15
N LYS A 286 12.63 1.03 4.18
CA LYS A 286 12.69 -0.34 4.68
C LYS A 286 12.21 -1.35 3.65
N GLU A 287 11.14 -1.03 2.93
CA GLU A 287 10.62 -1.82 1.82
C GLU A 287 11.68 -2.04 0.74
N LEU A 288 12.32 -0.96 0.29
CA LEU A 288 13.37 -1.02 -0.72
C LEU A 288 14.65 -1.69 -0.21
N GLN A 289 14.96 -1.57 1.08
CA GLN A 289 16.04 -2.31 1.72
C GLN A 289 15.75 -3.82 1.72
N ASP A 290 14.54 -4.23 2.06
CA ASP A 290 14.09 -5.62 2.03
C ASP A 290 14.22 -6.20 0.60
N PHE A 291 13.69 -5.49 -0.40
CA PHE A 291 13.87 -5.86 -1.81
C PHE A 291 15.33 -6.02 -2.21
N SER A 292 16.18 -5.07 -1.81
CA SER A 292 17.62 -5.15 -2.15
C SER A 292 18.30 -6.36 -1.50
N SER A 293 17.88 -6.73 -0.30
CA SER A 293 18.39 -7.92 0.39
C SER A 293 17.90 -9.22 -0.27
N ALA A 294 16.65 -9.23 -0.74
CA ALA A 294 16.13 -10.39 -1.49
C ALA A 294 16.90 -10.59 -2.80
N VAL A 295 17.16 -9.52 -3.55
CA VAL A 295 17.89 -9.60 -4.83
C VAL A 295 19.37 -9.94 -4.65
N LEU A 296 20.04 -9.35 -3.67
CA LEU A 296 21.50 -9.43 -3.54
C LEU A 296 21.98 -10.59 -2.66
N ASP A 297 21.19 -10.95 -1.65
CA ASP A 297 21.57 -11.94 -0.64
C ASP A 297 20.72 -13.21 -0.71
N GLY A 298 19.64 -13.21 -1.51
CA GLY A 298 18.67 -14.31 -1.54
C GLY A 298 17.83 -14.42 -0.26
N SER A 299 17.72 -13.34 0.51
CA SER A 299 16.89 -13.30 1.71
C SER A 299 15.40 -13.39 1.31
N PRO A 300 14.54 -14.06 2.11
CA PRO A 300 13.11 -14.02 1.87
C PRO A 300 12.59 -12.60 2.04
N LEU A 301 11.58 -12.22 1.26
CA LEU A 301 10.85 -10.96 1.45
C LEU A 301 10.05 -11.01 2.77
N SER A 302 9.91 -9.88 3.44
CA SER A 302 9.07 -9.75 4.66
C SER A 302 7.59 -10.03 4.39
N ALA A 303 7.18 -9.88 3.14
CA ALA A 303 5.89 -10.36 2.62
C ALA A 303 6.08 -10.85 1.19
N GLU A 304 5.76 -12.11 0.95
CA GLU A 304 5.72 -12.65 -0.41
C GLU A 304 4.66 -11.90 -1.24
N PRO A 305 4.85 -11.73 -2.56
CA PRO A 305 3.95 -10.93 -3.38
C PRO A 305 2.51 -11.45 -3.37
N GLU A 306 2.29 -12.76 -3.18
CA GLU A 306 0.98 -13.39 -3.02
C GLU A 306 0.20 -12.84 -1.82
N PHE A 307 0.89 -12.39 -0.77
CA PHE A 307 0.24 -11.79 0.40
C PHE A 307 -0.57 -10.54 0.03
N SER A 308 -0.16 -9.82 -1.01
CA SER A 308 -0.88 -8.64 -1.51
C SER A 308 -2.20 -8.96 -2.24
N LEU A 309 -2.48 -10.24 -2.52
CA LEU A 309 -3.81 -10.64 -3.00
C LEU A 309 -4.90 -10.37 -1.95
N GLY A 310 -4.58 -10.44 -0.67
CA GLY A 310 -5.58 -10.24 0.38
C GLY A 310 -6.15 -8.81 0.41
N GLU A 311 -5.33 -7.76 0.23
CA GLU A 311 -5.82 -6.39 0.13
C GLU A 311 -6.67 -6.21 -1.12
N LEU A 312 -6.18 -6.68 -2.26
CA LEU A 312 -6.90 -6.58 -3.53
C LEU A 312 -8.25 -7.31 -3.46
N ARG A 313 -8.26 -8.57 -3.02
CA ARG A 313 -9.48 -9.38 -2.89
C ARG A 313 -10.46 -8.76 -1.89
N THR A 314 -9.97 -8.19 -0.78
CA THR A 314 -10.82 -7.48 0.20
C THR A 314 -11.47 -6.24 -0.43
N ALA A 315 -10.72 -5.41 -1.14
CA ALA A 315 -11.27 -4.25 -1.85
C ALA A 315 -12.33 -4.67 -2.89
N LEU A 316 -12.04 -5.68 -3.69
CA LEU A 316 -12.99 -6.22 -4.68
C LEU A 316 -14.23 -6.85 -4.03
N ALA A 317 -14.09 -7.51 -2.88
CA ALA A 317 -15.21 -8.04 -2.11
C ALA A 317 -16.09 -6.91 -1.53
N ILE A 318 -15.51 -5.79 -1.11
CA ILE A 318 -16.24 -4.59 -0.71
C ILE A 318 -17.10 -4.08 -1.88
N TYR A 319 -16.54 -3.98 -3.08
CA TYR A 319 -17.31 -3.57 -4.28
C TYR A 319 -18.45 -4.55 -4.60
N ARG A 320 -18.19 -5.87 -4.56
CA ARG A 320 -19.25 -6.88 -4.76
C ARG A 320 -20.34 -6.77 -3.69
N SER A 321 -19.97 -6.56 -2.43
CA SER A 321 -20.92 -6.42 -1.32
C SER A 321 -21.85 -5.23 -1.49
N VAL A 322 -21.34 -4.09 -1.94
CA VAL A 322 -22.18 -2.92 -2.24
C VAL A 322 -23.20 -3.21 -3.36
N GLN A 323 -22.79 -3.96 -4.38
CA GLN A 323 -23.67 -4.34 -5.49
C GLN A 323 -24.72 -5.36 -5.08
N SER A 324 -24.36 -6.36 -4.29
CA SER A 324 -25.26 -7.45 -3.88
C SER A 324 -26.12 -7.12 -2.65
N GLY A 325 -25.70 -6.17 -1.82
CA GLY A 325 -26.28 -5.86 -0.52
C GLY A 325 -26.11 -6.97 0.52
N ARG A 326 -25.10 -7.84 0.37
CA ARG A 326 -24.85 -9.04 1.19
C ARG A 326 -23.40 -9.13 1.65
N TRP A 327 -23.17 -10.04 2.59
CA TRP A 327 -21.83 -10.52 2.90
C TRP A 327 -21.22 -11.22 1.68
N GLU A 328 -20.01 -10.80 1.32
CA GLU A 328 -19.24 -11.37 0.21
C GLU A 328 -17.96 -11.99 0.73
N SER A 329 -17.65 -13.19 0.27
CA SER A 329 -16.38 -13.84 0.60
C SER A 329 -15.22 -13.14 -0.11
N VAL A 330 -14.12 -12.94 0.60
CA VAL A 330 -12.89 -12.36 0.06
C VAL A 330 -12.18 -13.33 -0.89
N TRP A 331 -12.25 -14.63 -0.56
CA TRP A 331 -11.49 -15.69 -1.25
C TRP A 331 -12.28 -16.46 -2.31
N SER A 332 -13.58 -16.16 -2.49
CA SER A 332 -14.33 -16.70 -3.63
C SER A 332 -13.87 -16.05 -4.94
N ASN A 333 -13.82 -16.86 -6.00
CA ASN A 333 -13.56 -16.40 -7.37
C ASN A 333 -14.79 -15.71 -7.96
#